data_bab3c79ceccd8c1e305ff9e0eb30a84d
#
_entry.id   bab3c79ceccd8c1e305ff9e0eb30a84d
#
_cell.length_a   1.000
_cell.length_b   1.000
_cell.length_c   1.000
_cell.angle_alpha   90.00
_cell.angle_beta   90.00
_cell.angle_gamma   90.00
#
_symmetry.space_group_name_H-M   'P 1'
#
loop_
_entity.id
_entity.type
_entity.pdbx_description
1 polymer ?
#
loop_
_entity_poly.entity_id
_entity_poly.type
_entity_poly.pdbx_seq_one_letter_code
_entity_poly.pdbx_strand_id
1 'polypeptide(L)' 'MHIHPHIHEHENQYTPEEGLALLRYMADHNQHHTEELHELAHHIGGEAEALIHEACVDYQVANEKLEQALKLLEEE' A
#
# COMPACT_ATOMS: atom_id res chain seq x y z
N MET A 1 20.61 -0.55 3.24
CA MET A 1 20.38 -0.46 2.40
C MET A 1 19.63 0.54 2.10
N HIS A 2 19.49 0.99 1.61
CA HIS A 2 18.83 1.85 1.36
C HIS A 2 18.35 1.97 0.22
N ILE A 3 17.77 1.95 -0.14
CA ILE A 3 17.22 1.91 -1.09
C ILE A 3 16.92 3.03 -1.67
N HIS A 4 16.94 3.71 -1.80
CA HIS A 4 16.58 4.70 -2.32
C HIS A 4 15.95 4.74 -3.36
N PRO A 5 15.30 4.91 -3.47
CA PRO A 5 14.49 4.89 -4.41
C PRO A 5 14.80 5.73 -5.45
N HIS A 6 15.43 6.11 -5.71
CA HIS A 6 15.71 6.75 -6.63
C HIS A 6 14.96 6.76 -7.59
N ILE A 7 14.13 6.63 -7.43
CA ILE A 7 13.30 6.64 -8.24
C ILE A 7 13.52 7.43 -9.31
N HIS A 8 14.15 8.04 -9.57
CA HIS A 8 14.36 8.62 -10.67
C HIS A 8 13.26 9.03 -11.36
N GLU A 9 12.67 9.50 -10.90
CA GLU A 9 11.60 9.96 -11.43
C GLU A 9 11.69 10.38 -12.77
N HIS A 10 12.59 10.80 -13.12
CA HIS A 10 12.62 11.32 -14.37
C HIS A 10 12.42 10.38 -15.42
N GLU A 11 12.55 9.18 -15.10
CA GLU A 11 12.43 8.28 -16.13
C GLU A 11 11.07 7.88 -16.32
N ASN A 12 10.21 8.08 -15.50
CA ASN A 12 8.97 7.56 -15.64
C ASN A 12 8.09 8.45 -16.24
N GLN A 13 7.67 8.18 -17.30
CA GLN A 13 6.88 9.00 -18.05
C GLN A 13 5.53 8.46 -18.12
N TYR A 14 4.80 8.37 -17.09
CA TYR A 14 3.45 7.88 -17.11
C TYR A 14 2.52 8.98 -17.58
N THR A 15 1.56 8.66 -18.41
CA THR A 15 0.48 9.59 -18.66
C THR A 15 -0.38 9.66 -17.42
N PRO A 16 -1.22 10.67 -17.29
CA PRO A 16 -2.11 10.75 -16.12
C PRO A 16 -2.97 9.51 -15.97
N GLU A 17 -3.46 8.96 -17.08
CA GLU A 17 -4.28 7.75 -17.01
C GLU A 17 -3.49 6.55 -16.54
N GLU A 18 -2.24 6.45 -17.01
CA GLU A 18 -1.40 5.34 -16.60
C GLU A 18 -1.06 5.44 -15.13
N GLY A 19 -0.76 6.66 -14.66
CA GLY A 19 -0.46 6.86 -13.27
C GLY A 19 -1.63 6.51 -12.37
N LEU A 20 -2.82 6.92 -12.79
CA LEU A 20 -4.02 6.62 -12.01
C LEU A 20 -4.27 5.12 -11.97
N ALA A 21 -4.13 4.45 -13.10
CA ALA A 21 -4.36 3.01 -13.15
C ALA A 21 -3.35 2.28 -12.29
N LEU A 22 -2.10 2.71 -12.32
CA LEU A 22 -1.07 2.07 -11.52
C LEU A 22 -1.32 2.30 -10.04
N LEU A 23 -1.71 3.51 -9.65
CA LEU A 23 -1.98 3.78 -8.27
C LEU A 23 -3.15 2.95 -7.77
N ARG A 24 -4.19 2.81 -8.59
CA ARG A 24 -5.34 1.99 -8.22
C ARG A 24 -4.91 0.53 -8.01
N TYR A 25 -4.07 0.04 -8.91
CA TYR A 25 -3.58 -1.32 -8.77
C TYR A 25 -2.79 -1.48 -7.47
N MET A 26 -1.90 -0.53 -7.18
CA MET A 26 -1.06 -0.65 -6.01
C MET A 26 -1.86 -0.54 -4.71
N ALA A 27 -2.86 0.32 -4.70
CA ALA A 27 -3.69 0.45 -3.51
C ALA A 27 -4.45 -0.85 -3.24
N ASP A 28 -5.00 -1.44 -4.30
CA ASP A 28 -5.72 -2.70 -4.17
C ASP A 28 -4.78 -3.82 -3.75
N HIS A 29 -3.60 -3.84 -4.32
CA HIS A 29 -2.60 -4.86 -4.02
C HIS A 29 -2.15 -4.76 -2.56
N ASN A 30 -1.94 -3.54 -2.07
CA ASN A 30 -1.56 -3.34 -0.70
C ASN A 30 -2.65 -3.78 0.27
N GLN A 31 -3.90 -3.56 -0.09
CA GLN A 31 -5.02 -4.00 0.73
C GLN A 31 -5.01 -5.52 0.84
N HIS A 32 -4.77 -6.20 -0.27
CA HIS A 32 -4.72 -7.64 -0.31
C HIS A 32 -3.60 -8.18 0.56
N HIS A 33 -2.42 -7.58 0.48
CA HIS A 33 -1.30 -8.01 1.29
C HIS A 33 -1.56 -7.78 2.77
N THR A 34 -2.26 -6.70 3.12
CA THR A 34 -2.60 -6.45 4.52
C THR A 34 -3.50 -7.56 5.05
N GLU A 35 -4.45 -8.01 4.24
CA GLU A 35 -5.32 -9.10 4.64
C GLU A 35 -4.55 -10.40 4.82
N GLU A 36 -3.59 -10.64 3.94
CA GLU A 36 -2.77 -11.84 4.05
C GLU A 36 -1.91 -11.80 5.31
N LEU A 37 -1.37 -10.64 5.65
CA LEU A 37 -0.59 -10.50 6.86
C LEU A 37 -1.45 -10.76 8.09
N HIS A 38 -2.67 -10.29 8.08
CA HIS A 38 -3.58 -10.48 9.20
C HIS A 38 -3.83 -11.97 9.43
N GLU A 39 -4.06 -12.70 8.36
CA GLU A 39 -4.26 -14.13 8.48
C GLU A 39 -3.00 -14.85 8.93
N LEU A 40 -1.87 -14.44 8.38
CA LEU A 40 -0.61 -15.07 8.75
C LEU A 40 -0.32 -14.87 10.22
N ALA A 41 -0.67 -13.71 10.78
CA ALA A 41 -0.44 -13.43 12.18
C ALA A 41 -1.12 -14.46 13.07
N HIS A 42 -2.32 -14.89 12.69
CA HIS A 42 -3.02 -15.89 13.48
C HIS A 42 -2.28 -17.23 13.50
N HIS A 43 -1.62 -17.56 12.41
CA HIS A 43 -0.89 -18.80 12.38
C HIS A 43 0.41 -18.70 13.16
N ILE A 44 1.01 -17.52 13.24
CA ILE A 44 2.25 -17.35 13.95
C ILE A 44 2.00 -17.32 15.46
N GLY A 45 1.03 -16.55 15.88
CA GLY A 45 0.68 -16.50 17.29
C GLY A 45 1.70 -15.78 18.15
N GLY A 46 1.47 -15.79 19.44
CA GLY A 46 2.41 -15.25 20.41
C GLY A 46 2.57 -13.74 20.33
N GLU A 47 3.70 -13.27 20.81
CA GLU A 47 3.93 -11.84 20.82
C GLU A 47 4.11 -11.30 19.41
N ALA A 48 4.60 -12.12 18.50
CA ALA A 48 4.77 -11.68 17.13
C ALA A 48 3.42 -11.37 16.49
N GLU A 49 2.39 -12.11 16.85
CA GLU A 49 1.05 -11.85 16.31
C GLU A 49 0.60 -10.43 16.65
N ALA A 50 0.84 -10.00 17.88
CA ALA A 50 0.41 -8.68 18.29
C ALA A 50 1.14 -7.59 17.49
N LEU A 51 2.42 -7.77 17.27
CA LEU A 51 3.18 -6.81 16.48
C LEU A 51 2.73 -6.78 15.03
N ILE A 52 2.43 -7.92 14.48
CA ILE A 52 1.97 -7.97 13.11
C ILE A 52 0.60 -7.30 12.99
N HIS A 53 -0.25 -7.48 14.01
CA HIS A 53 -1.54 -6.80 13.98
C HIS A 53 -1.37 -5.29 14.04
N GLU A 54 -0.40 -4.80 14.82
CA GLU A 54 -0.14 -3.38 14.86
C GLU A 54 0.33 -2.88 13.50
N ALA A 55 1.17 -3.68 12.85
CA ALA A 55 1.62 -3.32 11.51
C ALA A 55 0.45 -3.27 10.54
N CYS A 56 -0.50 -4.18 10.68
CA CYS A 56 -1.67 -4.18 9.81
C CYS A 56 -2.50 -2.92 10.01
N VAL A 57 -2.61 -2.44 11.24
CA VAL A 57 -3.32 -1.20 11.48
C VAL A 57 -2.63 -0.04 10.78
N ASP A 58 -1.30 -0.01 10.85
CA ASP A 58 -0.55 1.04 10.17
C ASP A 58 -0.74 0.97 8.67
N TYR A 59 -0.74 -0.24 8.13
CA TYR A 59 -0.98 -0.40 6.70
C TYR A 59 -2.38 0.05 6.31
N GLN A 60 -3.36 -0.20 7.17
CA GLN A 60 -4.71 0.23 6.86
C GLN A 60 -4.82 1.74 6.82
N VAL A 61 -4.13 2.44 7.73
CA VAL A 61 -4.14 3.88 7.70
C VAL A 61 -3.51 4.37 6.40
N ALA A 62 -2.40 3.76 6.01
CA ALA A 62 -1.75 4.14 4.75
C ALA A 62 -2.66 3.86 3.57
N ASN A 63 -3.32 2.71 3.57
CA ASN A 63 -4.21 2.37 2.47
C ASN A 63 -5.39 3.32 2.37
N GLU A 64 -5.89 3.80 3.49
CA GLU A 64 -6.98 4.77 3.46
C GLU A 64 -6.53 6.07 2.81
N LYS A 65 -5.30 6.48 3.07
CA LYS A 65 -4.79 7.67 2.44
C LYS A 65 -4.66 7.50 0.93
N LEU A 66 -4.25 6.31 0.51
CA LEU A 66 -4.16 6.03 -0.91
C LEU A 66 -5.54 6.07 -1.56
N GLU A 67 -6.55 5.55 -0.86
CA GLU A 67 -7.91 5.59 -1.38
C GLU A 67 -8.41 7.02 -1.50
N GLN A 68 -8.05 7.86 -0.54
CA GLN A 68 -8.44 9.25 -0.60
C GLN A 68 -7.76 9.95 -1.77
N ALA A 69 -6.49 9.63 -2.02
CA ALA A 69 -5.78 10.19 -3.14
C ALA A 69 -6.44 9.78 -4.45
N LEU A 70 -6.85 8.50 -4.54
CA LEU A 70 -7.53 8.03 -5.73
C LEU A 70 -8.83 8.78 -5.96
N LYS A 71 -9.58 9.02 -4.88
CA LYS A 71 -10.80 9.73 -5.01
C LYS A 71 -10.60 11.13 -5.52
N LEU A 72 -9.60 11.82 -5.01
CA LEU A 72 -9.32 13.16 -5.47
C LEU A 72 -8.96 13.18 -6.95
N LEU A 73 -8.18 12.20 -7.38
CA LEU A 73 -7.80 12.14 -8.77
C LEU A 73 -8.97 11.81 -9.68
N GLU A 74 -9.86 10.97 -9.20
CA GLU A 74 -10.99 10.60 -10.01
C GLU A 74 -12.00 11.70 -10.14
N GLU A 75 -11.99 12.63 -9.20
CA GLU A 75 -12.93 13.73 -9.28
C GLU A 75 -12.47 14.80 -10.22
N GLU A 76 -11.27 14.75 -10.67
CA GLU A 76 -10.80 15.71 -11.60
C GLU A 76 -11.19 15.34 -13.01
#